data_ead5ff0f9d992cd98b7621a5f840c046
#
_entry.id   ead5ff0f9d992cd98b7621a5f840c046
#
_cell.length_a   1.000
_cell.length_b   1.000
_cell.length_c   1.000
_cell.angle_alpha   90.00
_cell.angle_beta   90.00
_cell.angle_gamma   90.00
#
_symmetry.space_group_name_H-M   'P 1'
#
loop_
_entity.id
_entity.type
_entity.pdbx_description
1 polymer ?
#
loop_
_entity_poly.entity_id
_entity_poly.type
_entity_poly.pdbx_seq_one_letter_code
_entity_poly.pdbx_strand_id
1 'polypeptide(L)'
;MQAVRGLSFDVDAGKTLGIVGESGSGKSVSTQTIMGLVRGARVSGTALFEGRDLLTMGSHDLQQVRGAKVGMIFQDPLSSLHPYYKVGWQIEEMIRQHDKSASKAQARHRAIDLLQLVGIPQPDRRVDDYPHQFSGGMRQRAMIAMAMALNPQLLIADEPTTALDVTVQAQVLQVMKTLQEEFGTAIIMITHDLGVIADIADEVIVMYAGAVMERADRRTIFYENHHPYTEGLLESLPAYGDDRERLLPIAGQPPSLINLPSGCPFHPRCPYVFDRCRTETPDLGPVGGDVTHLSACWLPHDMAARNARRKEVIGHARPMPAEAMAAAETAGGEA
;
A
#
# COMPACT_ATOMS: atom_id res chain seq x y z
N MET A 1 19.73 3.46 13.18
CA MET A 1 18.95 3.16 11.94
C MET A 1 17.74 4.07 11.89
N GLN A 2 17.52 4.76 10.77
CA GLN A 2 16.30 5.52 10.51
C GLN A 2 15.45 4.74 9.51
N ALA A 3 14.39 4.11 10.00
CA ALA A 3 13.52 3.27 9.19
C ALA A 3 12.61 4.10 8.25
N VAL A 4 12.20 5.29 8.70
CA VAL A 4 11.41 6.26 7.93
C VAL A 4 12.07 7.64 8.09
N ARG A 5 12.23 8.35 6.97
CA ARG A 5 12.96 9.62 6.86
C ARG A 5 12.09 10.68 6.19
N GLY A 6 11.12 11.19 6.93
CA GLY A 6 10.20 12.20 6.41
C GLY A 6 9.16 11.62 5.43
N LEU A 7 8.05 11.15 5.99
CA LEU A 7 6.88 10.72 5.23
C LEU A 7 5.72 11.64 5.63
N SER A 8 5.15 12.32 4.64
CA SER A 8 3.95 13.17 4.84
C SER A 8 2.92 12.82 3.79
N PHE A 9 1.70 12.61 4.24
CA PHE A 9 0.54 12.36 3.38
C PHE A 9 -0.76 12.68 4.13
N ASP A 10 -1.80 12.82 3.38
CA ASP A 10 -3.18 12.91 3.81
C ASP A 10 -4.02 11.89 3.05
N VAL A 11 -5.10 11.44 3.63
CA VAL A 11 -6.04 10.51 2.99
C VAL A 11 -7.45 10.97 3.29
N ASP A 12 -8.20 11.30 2.24
CA ASP A 12 -9.59 11.70 2.34
C ASP A 12 -10.51 10.50 2.60
N ALA A 13 -11.68 10.75 3.19
CA ALA A 13 -12.70 9.74 3.39
C ALA A 13 -13.11 9.10 2.05
N GLY A 14 -13.23 7.78 2.01
CA GLY A 14 -13.58 7.04 0.81
C GLY A 14 -12.50 7.02 -0.28
N LYS A 15 -11.26 7.45 0.01
CA LYS A 15 -10.12 7.42 -0.91
C LYS A 15 -9.11 6.34 -0.53
N THR A 16 -8.36 5.89 -1.54
CA THR A 16 -7.28 4.91 -1.34
C THR A 16 -5.93 5.54 -1.64
N LEU A 17 -5.06 5.55 -0.64
CA LEU A 17 -3.64 5.85 -0.79
C LEU A 17 -2.84 4.56 -0.94
N GLY A 18 -2.15 4.40 -2.06
CA GLY A 18 -1.18 3.33 -2.28
C GLY A 18 0.21 3.72 -1.78
N ILE A 19 0.84 2.86 -0.98
CA ILE A 19 2.25 3.02 -0.59
C ILE A 19 3.04 1.84 -1.14
N VAL A 20 3.90 2.10 -2.11
CA VAL A 20 4.65 1.05 -2.82
C VAL A 20 6.16 1.18 -2.65
N GLY A 21 6.88 0.11 -2.91
CA GLY A 21 8.33 0.04 -2.90
C GLY A 21 8.84 -1.34 -2.53
N GLU A 22 10.13 -1.57 -2.69
CA GLU A 22 10.77 -2.85 -2.36
C GLU A 22 10.68 -3.18 -0.86
N SER A 23 10.89 -4.45 -0.51
CA SER A 23 10.97 -4.88 0.90
C SER A 23 12.05 -4.08 1.65
N GLY A 24 11.77 -3.72 2.91
CA GLY A 24 12.69 -2.91 3.72
C GLY A 24 12.68 -1.41 3.40
N SER A 25 11.83 -0.90 2.50
CA SER A 25 11.74 0.54 2.21
C SER A 25 11.07 1.38 3.30
N GLY A 26 10.54 0.77 4.37
CA GLY A 26 9.95 1.48 5.53
C GLY A 26 8.42 1.58 5.52
N LYS A 27 7.73 1.02 4.53
CA LYS A 27 6.26 1.10 4.36
C LYS A 27 5.49 0.65 5.60
N SER A 28 5.61 -0.62 5.96
CA SER A 28 4.90 -1.21 7.11
C SER A 28 5.27 -0.56 8.44
N VAL A 29 6.56 -0.23 8.62
CA VAL A 29 7.03 0.44 9.83
C VAL A 29 6.38 1.82 10.00
N SER A 30 6.14 2.57 8.92
CA SER A 30 5.50 3.89 9.00
C SER A 30 4.09 3.81 9.58
N THR A 31 3.24 2.94 9.05
CA THR A 31 1.85 2.78 9.51
C THR A 31 1.76 2.11 10.88
N GLN A 32 2.60 1.11 11.15
CA GLN A 32 2.68 0.48 12.47
C GLN A 32 3.15 1.47 13.55
N THR A 33 4.03 2.42 13.19
CA THR A 33 4.48 3.48 14.11
C THR A 33 3.33 4.43 14.44
N ILE A 34 2.56 4.88 13.45
CA ILE A 34 1.36 5.72 13.64
C ILE A 34 0.37 5.02 14.59
N MET A 35 0.22 3.72 14.45
CA MET A 35 -0.64 2.92 15.30
C MET A 35 0.01 2.54 16.66
N GLY A 36 1.22 3.04 16.98
CA GLY A 36 1.92 2.77 18.24
C GLY A 36 2.26 1.30 18.45
N LEU A 37 2.47 0.53 17.38
CA LEU A 37 2.80 -0.90 17.42
C LEU A 37 4.32 -1.13 17.47
N VAL A 38 5.13 -0.14 17.09
CA VAL A 38 6.60 -0.21 17.13
C VAL A 38 7.09 0.24 18.49
N ARG A 39 7.59 -0.69 19.31
CA ARG A 39 8.11 -0.39 20.64
C ARG A 39 9.55 0.08 20.60
N GLY A 40 9.90 1.06 21.44
CA GLY A 40 11.29 1.54 21.62
C GLY A 40 11.83 2.39 20.47
N ALA A 41 11.02 2.73 19.47
CA ALA A 41 11.40 3.65 18.39
C ALA A 41 11.36 5.11 18.88
N ARG A 42 12.29 5.93 18.38
CA ARG A 42 12.17 7.39 18.45
C ARG A 42 11.34 7.86 17.27
N VAL A 43 10.23 8.53 17.56
CA VAL A 43 9.29 9.03 16.57
C VAL A 43 9.23 10.54 16.67
N SER A 44 9.19 11.23 15.52
CA SER A 44 9.00 12.68 15.42
C SER A 44 8.01 12.98 14.29
N GLY A 45 7.35 14.14 14.37
CA GLY A 45 6.30 14.55 13.45
C GLY A 45 4.93 14.49 14.12
N THR A 46 3.87 14.52 13.30
CA THR A 46 2.48 14.45 13.74
C THR A 46 1.69 13.47 12.88
N ALA A 47 0.71 12.79 13.47
CA ALA A 47 -0.23 11.92 12.75
C ALA A 47 -1.65 12.26 13.20
N LEU A 48 -2.29 13.18 12.49
CA LEU A 48 -3.62 13.66 12.85
C LEU A 48 -4.70 12.72 12.33
N PHE A 49 -5.55 12.26 13.22
CA PHE A 49 -6.77 11.52 12.91
C PHE A 49 -7.93 12.17 13.64
N GLU A 50 -8.93 12.65 12.91
CA GLU A 50 -10.04 13.45 13.46
C GLU A 50 -9.54 14.63 14.35
N GLY A 51 -8.48 15.30 13.92
CA GLY A 51 -7.90 16.44 14.65
C GLY A 51 -7.09 16.08 15.92
N ARG A 52 -6.92 14.79 16.23
CA ARG A 52 -6.14 14.29 17.36
C ARG A 52 -4.84 13.64 16.87
N ASP A 53 -3.73 13.95 17.50
CA ASP A 53 -2.43 13.39 17.13
C ASP A 53 -2.23 12.00 17.74
N LEU A 54 -2.22 10.97 16.89
CA LEU A 54 -2.06 9.57 17.28
C LEU A 54 -0.71 9.28 17.93
N LEU A 55 0.35 10.04 17.55
CA LEU A 55 1.70 9.81 18.08
C LEU A 55 1.85 10.26 19.54
N THR A 56 1.01 11.19 20.00
CA THR A 56 1.04 11.72 21.36
C THR A 56 -0.08 11.17 22.25
N MET A 57 -0.99 10.34 21.68
CA MET A 57 -2.07 9.71 22.44
C MET A 57 -1.55 8.77 23.51
N GLY A 58 -2.17 8.79 24.68
CA GLY A 58 -1.99 7.78 25.71
C GLY A 58 -2.42 6.39 25.24
N SER A 59 -1.83 5.33 25.81
CA SER A 59 -2.11 3.94 25.39
C SER A 59 -3.60 3.57 25.48
N HIS A 60 -4.31 4.08 26.48
CA HIS A 60 -5.75 3.84 26.65
C HIS A 60 -6.57 4.47 25.50
N ASP A 61 -6.29 5.73 25.16
CA ASP A 61 -7.01 6.44 24.08
C ASP A 61 -6.73 5.82 22.72
N LEU A 62 -5.46 5.43 22.48
CA LEU A 62 -5.07 4.76 21.25
C LEU A 62 -5.73 3.37 21.11
N GLN A 63 -6.00 2.66 22.21
CA GLN A 63 -6.79 1.42 22.19
C GLN A 63 -8.23 1.65 21.74
N GLN A 64 -8.84 2.80 22.06
CA GLN A 64 -10.18 3.14 21.58
C GLN A 64 -10.22 3.47 20.09
N VAL A 65 -9.11 3.91 19.51
CA VAL A 65 -8.99 4.17 18.07
C VAL A 65 -8.74 2.88 17.29
N ARG A 66 -7.84 2.02 17.80
CA ARG A 66 -7.50 0.75 17.17
C ARG A 66 -8.69 -0.19 17.13
N GLY A 67 -8.98 -0.75 15.97
CA GLY A 67 -10.07 -1.67 15.71
C GLY A 67 -11.43 -1.00 15.57
N ALA A 68 -11.75 0.04 16.35
CA ALA A 68 -13.03 0.74 16.26
C ALA A 68 -13.07 1.78 15.14
N LYS A 69 -12.05 2.65 15.08
CA LYS A 69 -11.97 3.74 14.10
C LYS A 69 -10.94 3.49 13.01
N VAL A 70 -9.84 2.83 13.36
CA VAL A 70 -8.79 2.42 12.42
C VAL A 70 -8.66 0.91 12.48
N GLY A 71 -9.09 0.24 11.41
CA GLY A 71 -8.86 -1.18 11.17
C GLY A 71 -7.47 -1.43 10.62
N MET A 72 -6.88 -2.59 10.91
CA MET A 72 -5.59 -2.97 10.35
C MET A 72 -5.59 -4.43 9.89
N ILE A 73 -5.18 -4.63 8.65
CA ILE A 73 -4.92 -5.93 8.04
C ILE A 73 -3.40 -6.11 8.03
N PHE A 74 -2.91 -7.16 8.67
CA PHE A 74 -1.48 -7.47 8.74
C PHE A 74 -1.06 -8.41 7.61
N GLN A 75 0.22 -8.38 7.28
CA GLN A 75 0.80 -9.17 6.20
C GLN A 75 0.58 -10.69 6.35
N ASP A 76 0.62 -11.22 7.57
CA ASP A 76 0.46 -12.66 7.83
C ASP A 76 -0.89 -12.97 8.52
N PRO A 77 -1.83 -13.61 7.81
CA PRO A 77 -3.10 -14.04 8.40
C PRO A 77 -2.96 -15.07 9.51
N LEU A 78 -1.86 -15.86 9.51
CA LEU A 78 -1.65 -16.89 10.51
C LEU A 78 -1.27 -16.29 11.88
N SER A 79 -0.58 -15.16 11.87
CA SER A 79 -0.24 -14.44 13.11
C SER A 79 -1.38 -13.58 13.61
N SER A 80 -2.35 -13.24 12.75
CA SER A 80 -3.46 -12.34 13.06
C SER A 80 -4.69 -13.04 13.65
N LEU A 81 -4.92 -14.30 13.24
CA LEU A 81 -6.01 -15.13 13.77
C LEU A 81 -5.46 -16.08 14.83
N HIS A 82 -6.00 -16.01 16.04
CA HIS A 82 -5.59 -16.89 17.13
C HIS A 82 -6.02 -18.35 16.85
N PRO A 83 -5.09 -19.32 16.79
CA PRO A 83 -5.38 -20.67 16.28
C PRO A 83 -6.35 -21.48 17.14
N TYR A 84 -6.47 -21.18 18.43
CA TYR A 84 -7.29 -21.93 19.40
C TYR A 84 -8.68 -21.34 19.63
N TYR A 85 -9.04 -20.22 18.97
CA TYR A 85 -10.36 -19.65 19.05
C TYR A 85 -11.07 -19.74 17.70
N LYS A 86 -12.39 -19.96 17.75
CA LYS A 86 -13.25 -19.97 16.57
C LYS A 86 -13.19 -18.62 15.87
N VAL A 87 -13.27 -18.61 14.54
CA VAL A 87 -13.21 -17.37 13.75
C VAL A 87 -14.32 -16.40 14.16
N GLY A 88 -15.56 -16.88 14.27
CA GLY A 88 -16.68 -16.05 14.70
C GLY A 88 -16.49 -15.46 16.10
N TRP A 89 -15.95 -16.23 17.04
CA TRP A 89 -15.68 -15.76 18.39
C TRP A 89 -14.70 -14.57 18.40
N GLN A 90 -13.67 -14.60 17.54
CA GLN A 90 -12.68 -13.52 17.45
C GLN A 90 -13.32 -12.23 16.90
N ILE A 91 -14.23 -12.35 15.93
CA ILE A 91 -15.00 -11.20 15.41
C ILE A 91 -15.99 -10.69 16.47
N GLU A 92 -16.70 -11.60 17.13
CA GLU A 92 -17.65 -11.26 18.23
C GLU A 92 -16.92 -10.55 19.38
N GLU A 93 -15.72 -11.00 19.72
CA GLU A 93 -14.88 -10.42 20.78
C GLU A 93 -14.47 -8.99 20.41
N MET A 94 -13.99 -8.76 19.17
CA MET A 94 -13.66 -7.43 18.66
C MET A 94 -14.86 -6.48 18.78
N ILE A 95 -16.04 -6.90 18.34
CA ILE A 95 -17.26 -6.09 18.42
C ILE A 95 -17.57 -5.73 19.88
N ARG A 96 -17.64 -6.73 20.75
CA ARG A 96 -18.03 -6.54 22.17
C ARG A 96 -16.98 -5.84 23.02
N GLN A 97 -15.73 -5.82 22.58
CA GLN A 97 -14.66 -5.07 23.25
C GLN A 97 -14.88 -3.57 23.10
N HIS A 98 -15.35 -3.13 21.95
CA HIS A 98 -15.54 -1.72 21.62
C HIS A 98 -16.99 -1.25 21.78
N ASP A 99 -17.98 -2.12 21.50
CA ASP A 99 -19.39 -1.85 21.73
C ASP A 99 -19.90 -2.70 22.90
N LYS A 100 -19.90 -2.09 24.10
CA LYS A 100 -20.40 -2.75 25.32
C LYS A 100 -21.91 -2.94 25.35
N SER A 101 -22.66 -2.28 24.45
CA SER A 101 -24.12 -2.44 24.33
C SER A 101 -24.50 -3.66 23.47
N ALA A 102 -23.59 -4.14 22.62
CA ALA A 102 -23.82 -5.27 21.76
C ALA A 102 -24.01 -6.58 22.55
N SER A 103 -25.19 -7.16 22.46
CA SER A 103 -25.43 -8.49 22.99
C SER A 103 -24.63 -9.55 22.24
N LYS A 104 -24.41 -10.71 22.87
CA LYS A 104 -23.73 -11.84 22.22
C LYS A 104 -24.43 -12.27 20.92
N ALA A 105 -25.75 -12.25 20.89
CA ALA A 105 -26.54 -12.63 19.72
C ALA A 105 -26.33 -11.63 18.56
N GLN A 106 -26.33 -10.33 18.86
CA GLN A 106 -26.07 -9.27 17.87
C GLN A 106 -24.64 -9.35 17.31
N ALA A 107 -23.64 -9.52 18.19
CA ALA A 107 -22.25 -9.66 17.76
C ALA A 107 -22.05 -10.90 16.86
N ARG A 108 -22.71 -12.03 17.21
CA ARG A 108 -22.67 -13.25 16.38
C ARG A 108 -23.34 -13.04 15.02
N HIS A 109 -24.51 -12.42 14.99
CA HIS A 109 -25.19 -12.10 13.73
C HIS A 109 -24.31 -11.23 12.85
N ARG A 110 -23.76 -10.17 13.41
CA ARG A 110 -22.82 -9.30 12.69
C ARG A 110 -21.58 -10.05 12.19
N ALA A 111 -21.03 -11.00 12.95
CA ALA A 111 -19.90 -11.82 12.51
C ALA A 111 -20.28 -12.70 11.30
N ILE A 112 -21.48 -13.27 11.28
CA ILE A 112 -22.00 -14.04 10.14
C ILE A 112 -22.16 -13.14 8.92
N ASP A 113 -22.79 -11.96 9.07
CA ASP A 113 -22.97 -10.98 7.98
C ASP A 113 -21.63 -10.57 7.37
N LEU A 114 -20.63 -10.29 8.21
CA LEU A 114 -19.28 -9.93 7.75
C LEU A 114 -18.60 -11.09 7.01
N LEU A 115 -18.70 -12.31 7.51
CA LEU A 115 -18.18 -13.49 6.81
C LEU A 115 -18.88 -13.72 5.47
N GLN A 116 -20.18 -13.45 5.38
CA GLN A 116 -20.93 -13.49 4.13
C GLN A 116 -20.45 -12.40 3.17
N LEU A 117 -20.30 -11.17 3.65
CA LEU A 117 -19.87 -10.00 2.88
C LEU A 117 -18.48 -10.22 2.25
N VAL A 118 -17.56 -10.82 3.00
CA VAL A 118 -16.23 -11.19 2.47
C VAL A 118 -16.25 -12.50 1.66
N GLY A 119 -17.42 -13.06 1.35
CA GLY A 119 -17.57 -14.21 0.48
C GLY A 119 -17.09 -15.55 1.08
N ILE A 120 -17.18 -15.72 2.40
CA ILE A 120 -16.98 -17.04 3.04
C ILE A 120 -18.21 -17.91 2.76
N PRO A 121 -18.05 -19.10 2.14
CA PRO A 121 -19.18 -19.99 1.87
C PRO A 121 -19.77 -20.55 3.16
N GLN A 122 -21.10 -20.66 3.25
CA GLN A 122 -21.82 -21.18 4.42
C GLN A 122 -21.43 -20.47 5.73
N PRO A 123 -21.53 -19.13 5.82
CA PRO A 123 -21.02 -18.34 6.95
C PRO A 123 -21.64 -18.74 8.28
N ASP A 124 -22.94 -19.11 8.31
CA ASP A 124 -23.66 -19.60 9.51
C ASP A 124 -22.98 -20.81 10.15
N ARG A 125 -22.39 -21.68 9.34
CA ARG A 125 -21.66 -22.85 9.80
C ARG A 125 -20.19 -22.52 10.08
N ARG A 126 -19.55 -21.82 9.15
CA ARG A 126 -18.12 -21.49 9.18
C ARG A 126 -17.73 -20.57 10.34
N VAL A 127 -18.66 -19.78 10.84
CA VAL A 127 -18.45 -18.93 12.04
C VAL A 127 -18.00 -19.76 13.27
N ASP A 128 -18.32 -21.03 13.33
CA ASP A 128 -17.92 -21.95 14.40
C ASP A 128 -16.65 -22.75 14.11
N ASP A 129 -16.04 -22.58 12.93
CA ASP A 129 -14.79 -23.23 12.56
C ASP A 129 -13.56 -22.49 13.13
N TYR A 130 -12.45 -23.21 13.23
CA TYR A 130 -11.16 -22.68 13.66
C TYR A 130 -10.33 -22.22 12.45
N PRO A 131 -9.36 -21.31 12.63
CA PRO A 131 -8.54 -20.83 11.53
C PRO A 131 -7.84 -21.92 10.70
N HIS A 132 -7.43 -23.02 11.32
CA HIS A 132 -6.79 -24.15 10.62
C HIS A 132 -7.73 -24.91 9.67
N GLN A 133 -9.05 -24.76 9.82
CA GLN A 133 -10.06 -25.36 8.93
C GLN A 133 -10.36 -24.45 7.71
N PHE A 134 -9.79 -23.25 7.67
CA PHE A 134 -9.93 -22.31 6.57
C PHE A 134 -8.75 -22.43 5.59
N SER A 135 -9.01 -22.28 4.30
CA SER A 135 -7.94 -22.10 3.31
C SER A 135 -7.18 -20.78 3.54
N GLY A 136 -6.03 -20.60 2.89
CA GLY A 136 -5.27 -19.35 2.97
C GLY A 136 -6.11 -18.10 2.63
N GLY A 137 -6.78 -18.13 1.48
CA GLY A 137 -7.68 -17.05 1.06
C GLY A 137 -8.89 -16.85 1.96
N MET A 138 -9.43 -17.92 2.58
CA MET A 138 -10.51 -17.79 3.57
C MET A 138 -10.02 -17.12 4.86
N ARG A 139 -8.80 -17.44 5.33
CA ARG A 139 -8.21 -16.78 6.50
C ARG A 139 -7.99 -15.30 6.23
N GLN A 140 -7.47 -14.96 5.05
CA GLN A 140 -7.29 -13.56 4.64
C GLN A 140 -8.62 -12.81 4.65
N ARG A 141 -9.67 -13.37 4.05
CA ARG A 141 -11.00 -12.77 4.05
C ARG A 141 -11.61 -12.65 5.45
N ALA A 142 -11.41 -13.65 6.31
CA ALA A 142 -11.83 -13.58 7.69
C ALA A 142 -11.09 -12.49 8.49
N MET A 143 -9.80 -12.28 8.23
CA MET A 143 -9.04 -11.18 8.83
C MET A 143 -9.56 -9.81 8.35
N ILE A 144 -9.93 -9.67 7.07
CA ILE A 144 -10.58 -8.47 6.54
C ILE A 144 -11.92 -8.25 7.26
N ALA A 145 -12.76 -9.30 7.38
CA ALA A 145 -14.03 -9.23 8.12
C ALA A 145 -13.82 -8.74 9.56
N MET A 146 -12.79 -9.22 10.24
CA MET A 146 -12.44 -8.80 11.60
C MET A 146 -12.00 -7.34 11.64
N ALA A 147 -11.14 -6.91 10.71
CA ALA A 147 -10.67 -5.51 10.62
C ALA A 147 -11.82 -4.53 10.34
N MET A 148 -12.86 -4.99 9.64
CA MET A 148 -14.04 -4.20 9.27
C MET A 148 -15.22 -4.37 10.25
N ALA A 149 -15.04 -5.09 11.36
CA ALA A 149 -16.15 -5.48 12.26
C ALA A 149 -16.96 -4.29 12.78
N LEU A 150 -16.32 -3.14 12.96
CA LEU A 150 -16.91 -1.91 13.52
C LEU A 150 -17.03 -0.77 12.48
N ASN A 151 -16.98 -1.08 11.19
CA ASN A 151 -17.02 -0.10 10.11
C ASN A 151 -16.02 1.05 10.33
N PRO A 152 -14.70 0.76 10.35
CA PRO A 152 -13.69 1.75 10.63
C PRO A 152 -13.69 2.86 9.57
N GLN A 153 -13.34 4.07 9.98
CA GLN A 153 -13.19 5.20 9.07
C GLN A 153 -11.92 5.10 8.21
N LEU A 154 -10.89 4.41 8.72
CA LEU A 154 -9.64 4.15 8.04
C LEU A 154 -9.29 2.66 8.14
N LEU A 155 -8.94 2.05 7.01
CA LEU A 155 -8.38 0.71 6.93
C LEU A 155 -6.93 0.77 6.46
N ILE A 156 -6.01 0.30 7.27
CA ILE A 156 -4.61 0.11 6.89
C ILE A 156 -4.43 -1.35 6.46
N ALA A 157 -4.11 -1.57 5.20
CA ALA A 157 -3.90 -2.90 4.65
C ALA A 157 -2.42 -3.10 4.30
N ASP A 158 -1.70 -3.84 5.15
CA ASP A 158 -0.27 -4.12 4.99
C ASP A 158 -0.08 -5.45 4.26
N GLU A 159 0.23 -5.37 2.98
CA GLU A 159 0.40 -6.49 2.05
C GLU A 159 -0.76 -7.52 2.08
N PRO A 160 -2.01 -7.08 1.93
CA PRO A 160 -3.19 -7.93 2.17
C PRO A 160 -3.36 -9.06 1.18
N THR A 161 -2.62 -9.07 0.08
CA THR A 161 -2.73 -10.08 -0.99
C THR A 161 -1.46 -10.91 -1.18
N THR A 162 -0.43 -10.68 -0.38
CA THR A 162 0.83 -11.43 -0.45
C THR A 162 0.58 -12.92 -0.20
N ALA A 163 1.19 -13.77 -1.03
CA ALA A 163 1.04 -15.23 -1.02
C ALA A 163 -0.36 -15.76 -1.40
N LEU A 164 -1.21 -14.94 -2.03
CA LEU A 164 -2.45 -15.39 -2.66
C LEU A 164 -2.24 -15.62 -4.16
N ASP A 165 -2.98 -16.56 -4.74
CA ASP A 165 -3.08 -16.68 -6.18
C ASP A 165 -3.87 -15.49 -6.79
N VAL A 166 -3.66 -15.21 -8.08
CA VAL A 166 -4.21 -14.06 -8.78
C VAL A 166 -5.75 -13.97 -8.66
N THR A 167 -6.42 -15.12 -8.70
CA THR A 167 -7.89 -15.17 -8.62
C THR A 167 -8.37 -14.77 -7.21
N VAL A 168 -7.74 -15.29 -6.18
CA VAL A 168 -8.07 -14.95 -4.79
C VAL A 168 -7.68 -13.50 -4.47
N GLN A 169 -6.55 -13.03 -5.01
CA GLN A 169 -6.14 -11.62 -4.90
C GLN A 169 -7.22 -10.68 -5.46
N ALA A 170 -7.68 -10.92 -6.69
CA ALA A 170 -8.75 -10.11 -7.30
C ALA A 170 -10.04 -10.12 -6.45
N GLN A 171 -10.42 -11.29 -5.90
CA GLN A 171 -11.59 -11.39 -5.01
C GLN A 171 -11.41 -10.56 -3.72
N VAL A 172 -10.22 -10.59 -3.11
CA VAL A 172 -9.91 -9.81 -1.90
C VAL A 172 -9.98 -8.31 -2.19
N LEU A 173 -9.40 -7.86 -3.29
CA LEU A 173 -9.44 -6.45 -3.72
C LEU A 173 -10.88 -5.99 -4.00
N GLN A 174 -11.67 -6.82 -4.66
CA GLN A 174 -13.09 -6.53 -4.90
C GLN A 174 -13.89 -6.40 -3.60
N VAL A 175 -13.64 -7.27 -2.61
CA VAL A 175 -14.24 -7.17 -1.27
C VAL A 175 -13.86 -5.85 -0.61
N MET A 176 -12.58 -5.48 -0.63
CA MET A 176 -12.11 -4.21 -0.02
C MET A 176 -12.76 -3.00 -0.70
N LYS A 177 -12.88 -3.02 -2.02
CA LYS A 177 -13.54 -1.96 -2.79
C LYS A 177 -15.03 -1.86 -2.44
N THR A 178 -15.74 -2.98 -2.37
CA THR A 178 -17.15 -3.01 -1.96
C THR A 178 -17.33 -2.43 -0.56
N LEU A 179 -16.47 -2.81 0.39
CA LEU A 179 -16.50 -2.28 1.76
C LEU A 179 -16.21 -0.77 1.81
N GLN A 180 -15.28 -0.30 0.99
CA GLN A 180 -14.98 1.12 0.85
C GLN A 180 -16.19 1.90 0.33
N GLU A 181 -16.84 1.41 -0.73
CA GLU A 181 -18.02 2.03 -1.34
C GLU A 181 -19.22 2.01 -0.39
N GLU A 182 -19.44 0.91 0.36
CA GLU A 182 -20.56 0.75 1.27
C GLU A 182 -20.43 1.59 2.55
N PHE A 183 -19.22 1.69 3.12
CA PHE A 183 -19.00 2.33 4.42
C PHE A 183 -18.28 3.68 4.34
N GLY A 184 -17.80 4.10 3.16
CA GLY A 184 -17.01 5.32 2.99
C GLY A 184 -15.63 5.26 3.67
N THR A 185 -15.12 4.06 3.94
CA THR A 185 -13.84 3.83 4.60
C THR A 185 -12.68 4.34 3.74
N ALA A 186 -11.78 5.15 4.31
CA ALA A 186 -10.51 5.45 3.67
C ALA A 186 -9.57 4.24 3.74
N ILE A 187 -8.73 4.02 2.72
CA ILE A 187 -7.81 2.89 2.68
C ILE A 187 -6.37 3.36 2.52
N ILE A 188 -5.46 2.87 3.36
CA ILE A 188 -4.01 2.92 3.10
C ILE A 188 -3.59 1.51 2.70
N MET A 189 -3.27 1.35 1.40
CA MET A 189 -2.83 0.08 0.83
C MET A 189 -1.31 0.04 0.74
N ILE A 190 -0.68 -0.83 1.50
CA ILE A 190 0.77 -1.07 1.42
C ILE A 190 0.99 -2.35 0.62
N THR A 191 1.79 -2.27 -0.43
CA THR A 191 2.15 -3.42 -1.25
C THR A 191 3.46 -3.17 -2.00
N HIS A 192 4.07 -4.22 -2.49
CA HIS A 192 5.14 -4.16 -3.48
C HIS A 192 4.62 -4.43 -4.91
N ASP A 193 3.34 -4.77 -5.05
CA ASP A 193 2.69 -5.08 -6.32
C ASP A 193 1.99 -3.83 -6.87
N LEU A 194 2.58 -3.25 -7.92
CA LEU A 194 2.00 -2.10 -8.63
C LEU A 194 0.72 -2.46 -9.39
N GLY A 195 0.51 -3.72 -9.76
CA GLY A 195 -0.75 -4.18 -10.36
C GLY A 195 -1.93 -3.98 -9.41
N VAL A 196 -1.75 -4.33 -8.14
CA VAL A 196 -2.74 -4.06 -7.08
C VAL A 196 -3.06 -2.57 -6.97
N ILE A 197 -2.02 -1.73 -7.01
CA ILE A 197 -2.18 -0.27 -6.92
C ILE A 197 -2.89 0.30 -8.14
N ALA A 198 -2.62 -0.23 -9.34
CA ALA A 198 -3.31 0.17 -10.56
C ALA A 198 -4.84 -0.01 -10.46
N ASP A 199 -5.28 -1.04 -9.74
CA ASP A 199 -6.70 -1.38 -9.61
C ASP A 199 -7.43 -0.55 -8.56
N ILE A 200 -6.77 -0.18 -7.44
CA ILE A 200 -7.50 0.34 -6.27
C ILE A 200 -7.09 1.76 -5.83
N ALA A 201 -5.85 2.22 -6.11
CA ALA A 201 -5.38 3.48 -5.56
C ALA A 201 -5.92 4.71 -6.29
N ASP A 202 -6.23 5.77 -5.55
CA ASP A 202 -6.46 7.12 -6.08
C ASP A 202 -5.13 7.89 -6.18
N GLU A 203 -4.31 7.82 -5.15
CA GLU A 203 -2.99 8.45 -5.04
C GLU A 203 -1.93 7.41 -4.67
N VAL A 204 -0.69 7.62 -5.09
CA VAL A 204 0.41 6.67 -4.87
C VAL A 204 1.64 7.38 -4.33
N ILE A 205 2.22 6.78 -3.29
CA ILE A 205 3.54 7.13 -2.75
C ILE A 205 4.51 5.99 -3.04
N VAL A 206 5.62 6.32 -3.67
CA VAL A 206 6.70 5.38 -3.95
C VAL A 206 7.82 5.59 -2.93
N MET A 207 8.09 4.58 -2.10
CA MET A 207 9.09 4.63 -1.04
C MET A 207 10.33 3.81 -1.36
N TYR A 208 11.50 4.38 -1.12
CA TYR A 208 12.79 3.70 -1.22
C TYR A 208 13.70 4.08 -0.05
N ALA A 209 14.32 3.09 0.57
CA ALA A 209 15.28 3.30 1.65
C ALA A 209 14.80 4.26 2.76
N GLY A 210 13.54 4.16 3.16
CA GLY A 210 12.92 4.96 4.22
C GLY A 210 12.46 6.36 3.81
N ALA A 211 12.57 6.75 2.55
CA ALA A 211 12.15 8.06 2.05
C ALA A 211 11.16 7.96 0.89
N VAL A 212 10.39 9.02 0.69
CA VAL A 212 9.51 9.15 -0.48
C VAL A 212 10.36 9.56 -1.69
N MET A 213 10.26 8.78 -2.76
CA MET A 213 10.92 9.06 -4.03
C MET A 213 10.00 9.79 -4.99
N GLU A 214 8.72 9.43 -4.99
CA GLU A 214 7.72 10.04 -5.85
C GLU A 214 6.32 9.94 -5.21
N ARG A 215 5.49 10.96 -5.42
CA ARG A 215 4.09 11.02 -5.00
C ARG A 215 3.28 11.70 -6.08
N ALA A 216 2.19 11.06 -6.53
CA ALA A 216 1.23 11.66 -7.45
C ALA A 216 -0.07 10.83 -7.47
N ASP A 217 -1.08 11.29 -8.22
CA ASP A 217 -2.22 10.46 -8.56
C ASP A 217 -1.78 9.20 -9.32
N ARG A 218 -2.63 8.18 -9.29
CA ARG A 218 -2.35 6.88 -9.91
C ARG A 218 -1.95 7.01 -11.38
N ARG A 219 -2.71 7.79 -12.17
CA ARG A 219 -2.46 7.93 -13.61
C ARG A 219 -1.06 8.51 -13.87
N THR A 220 -0.71 9.57 -13.16
CA THR A 220 0.60 10.22 -13.27
C THR A 220 1.74 9.25 -12.92
N ILE A 221 1.61 8.47 -11.84
CA ILE A 221 2.64 7.45 -11.49
C ILE A 221 2.81 6.42 -12.60
N PHE A 222 1.74 5.94 -13.22
CA PHE A 222 1.83 4.89 -14.23
C PHE A 222 2.27 5.39 -15.62
N TYR A 223 1.88 6.59 -16.02
CA TYR A 223 2.09 7.08 -17.38
C TYR A 223 3.07 8.24 -17.49
N GLU A 224 3.22 9.05 -16.45
CA GLU A 224 4.01 10.29 -16.46
C GLU A 224 5.02 10.35 -15.32
N ASN A 225 5.38 9.20 -14.71
CA ASN A 225 6.33 9.15 -13.58
C ASN A 225 7.64 9.85 -13.91
N HIS A 226 8.24 10.43 -12.87
CA HIS A 226 9.47 11.21 -12.99
C HIS A 226 10.68 10.53 -12.36
N HIS A 227 10.54 9.80 -11.26
CA HIS A 227 11.67 9.21 -10.57
C HIS A 227 12.15 7.90 -11.25
N PRO A 228 13.46 7.73 -11.52
CA PRO A 228 13.97 6.51 -12.18
C PRO A 228 13.71 5.19 -11.42
N TYR A 229 13.50 5.26 -10.12
CA TYR A 229 13.10 4.09 -9.34
C TYR A 229 11.65 3.67 -9.65
N THR A 230 10.73 4.62 -9.73
CA THR A 230 9.34 4.37 -10.15
C THR A 230 9.30 3.78 -11.56
N GLU A 231 10.08 4.34 -12.48
CA GLU A 231 10.24 3.83 -13.84
C GLU A 231 10.71 2.38 -13.83
N GLY A 232 11.75 2.05 -13.05
CA GLY A 232 12.28 0.69 -12.94
C GLY A 232 11.29 -0.30 -12.31
N LEU A 233 10.49 0.14 -11.34
CA LEU A 233 9.43 -0.68 -10.76
C LEU A 233 8.35 -1.03 -11.80
N LEU A 234 7.93 -0.07 -12.61
CA LEU A 234 6.93 -0.27 -13.67
C LEU A 234 7.48 -1.16 -14.79
N GLU A 235 8.75 -1.05 -15.14
CA GLU A 235 9.41 -1.89 -16.16
C GLU A 235 9.60 -3.36 -15.72
N SER A 236 9.56 -3.61 -14.42
CA SER A 236 9.59 -4.95 -13.86
C SER A 236 8.23 -5.65 -13.88
N LEU A 237 7.14 -4.96 -14.26
CA LEU A 237 5.82 -5.57 -14.39
C LEU A 237 5.69 -6.31 -15.73
N PRO A 238 4.97 -7.45 -15.76
CA PRO A 238 4.53 -8.07 -17.00
C PRO A 238 3.61 -7.10 -17.75
N ALA A 239 4.05 -6.59 -18.89
CA ALA A 239 3.19 -5.76 -19.72
C ALA A 239 2.18 -6.65 -20.45
N TYR A 240 0.87 -6.36 -20.31
CA TYR A 240 -0.17 -7.00 -21.12
C TYR A 240 0.06 -6.64 -22.59
N GLY A 241 0.34 -7.64 -23.42
CA GLY A 241 0.43 -7.46 -24.88
C GLY A 241 1.77 -6.94 -25.41
N ASP A 242 2.83 -6.89 -24.63
CA ASP A 242 4.15 -6.48 -25.11
C ASP A 242 5.00 -7.73 -25.45
N ASP A 243 5.45 -7.83 -26.70
CA ASP A 243 6.36 -8.88 -27.22
C ASP A 243 7.78 -8.81 -26.62
N ARG A 244 7.98 -8.08 -25.52
CA ARG A 244 9.27 -8.03 -24.83
C ARG A 244 9.57 -9.38 -24.19
N GLU A 245 10.51 -10.10 -24.74
CA GLU A 245 10.97 -11.40 -24.26
C GLU A 245 11.55 -11.38 -22.83
N ARG A 246 11.76 -10.20 -22.19
CA ARG A 246 12.34 -10.10 -20.85
C ARG A 246 11.83 -8.89 -20.06
N LEU A 247 11.38 -9.16 -18.85
CA LEU A 247 11.23 -8.14 -17.80
C LEU A 247 12.60 -7.56 -17.45
N LEU A 248 12.69 -6.24 -17.25
CA LEU A 248 13.93 -5.57 -16.85
C LEU A 248 13.91 -5.33 -15.34
N PRO A 249 14.47 -6.22 -14.53
CA PRO A 249 14.53 -5.99 -13.09
C PRO A 249 15.49 -4.83 -12.77
N ILE A 250 15.19 -4.09 -11.70
CA ILE A 250 16.12 -3.07 -11.20
C ILE A 250 17.41 -3.75 -10.75
N ALA A 251 18.52 -3.42 -11.39
CA ALA A 251 19.82 -4.02 -11.10
C ALA A 251 20.30 -3.71 -9.67
N GLY A 252 21.05 -4.65 -9.07
CA GLY A 252 21.60 -4.50 -7.72
C GLY A 252 20.60 -4.74 -6.61
N GLN A 253 21.02 -4.46 -5.37
CA GLN A 253 20.22 -4.67 -4.16
C GLN A 253 19.88 -3.33 -3.48
N PRO A 254 18.72 -3.22 -2.80
CA PRO A 254 18.42 -2.06 -1.97
C PRO A 254 19.50 -1.86 -0.89
N PRO A 255 19.86 -0.61 -0.56
CA PRO A 255 20.85 -0.34 0.47
C PRO A 255 20.33 -0.72 1.85
N SER A 256 21.24 -1.07 2.73
CA SER A 256 20.91 -1.23 4.15
C SER A 256 20.53 0.12 4.77
N LEU A 257 19.43 0.18 5.51
CA LEU A 257 19.01 1.37 6.26
C LEU A 257 20.00 1.75 7.39
N ILE A 258 20.99 0.88 7.70
CA ILE A 258 22.05 1.17 8.66
C ILE A 258 23.16 1.98 7.99
N ASN A 259 23.50 1.64 6.73
CA ASN A 259 24.57 2.26 5.96
C ASN A 259 24.01 2.75 4.62
N LEU A 260 23.34 3.89 4.65
CA LEU A 260 22.83 4.51 3.45
C LEU A 260 23.96 5.15 2.64
N PRO A 261 23.93 5.08 1.31
CA PRO A 261 24.86 5.83 0.47
C PRO A 261 24.68 7.33 0.67
N SER A 262 25.74 8.10 0.46
CA SER A 262 25.69 9.56 0.41
C SER A 262 24.83 10.03 -0.77
N GLY A 263 24.25 11.21 -0.69
CA GLY A 263 23.43 11.77 -1.75
C GLY A 263 22.09 11.04 -1.94
N CYS A 264 21.63 10.91 -3.19
CA CYS A 264 20.41 10.19 -3.53
C CYS A 264 20.52 8.70 -3.15
N PRO A 265 19.63 8.14 -2.33
CA PRO A 265 19.75 6.74 -1.90
C PRO A 265 19.64 5.73 -3.04
N PHE A 266 19.03 6.12 -4.17
CA PHE A 266 18.89 5.27 -5.34
C PHE A 266 20.09 5.38 -6.30
N HIS A 267 21.02 6.34 -6.14
CA HIS A 267 22.11 6.58 -7.10
C HIS A 267 22.95 5.33 -7.46
N PRO A 268 23.20 4.35 -6.55
CA PRO A 268 23.99 3.16 -6.92
C PRO A 268 23.31 2.23 -7.93
N ARG A 269 21.99 2.35 -8.06
CA ARG A 269 21.16 1.53 -8.96
C ARG A 269 20.54 2.35 -10.10
N CYS A 270 20.72 3.68 -10.07
CA CYS A 270 20.11 4.58 -11.03
C CYS A 270 20.87 4.54 -12.38
N PRO A 271 20.22 4.21 -13.50
CA PRO A 271 20.89 4.24 -14.81
C PRO A 271 21.23 5.65 -15.28
N TYR A 272 20.62 6.70 -14.68
CA TYR A 272 20.82 8.10 -15.05
C TYR A 272 21.73 8.85 -14.08
N VAL A 273 22.48 8.13 -13.22
CA VAL A 273 23.31 8.73 -12.18
C VAL A 273 24.35 9.71 -12.74
N PHE A 274 24.53 10.85 -12.05
CA PHE A 274 25.58 11.84 -12.30
C PHE A 274 26.15 12.37 -10.97
N ASP A 275 27.19 13.20 -11.02
CA ASP A 275 28.00 13.55 -9.84
C ASP A 275 27.18 14.13 -8.68
N ARG A 276 26.22 15.02 -8.96
CA ARG A 276 25.35 15.58 -7.94
C ARG A 276 24.54 14.53 -7.17
N CYS A 277 24.10 13.47 -7.86
CA CYS A 277 23.36 12.38 -7.23
C CYS A 277 24.17 11.63 -6.17
N ARG A 278 25.51 11.66 -6.26
CA ARG A 278 26.42 10.98 -5.33
C ARG A 278 26.69 11.77 -4.06
N THR A 279 26.53 13.08 -4.11
CA THR A 279 26.92 14.00 -3.04
C THR A 279 25.76 14.68 -2.36
N GLU A 280 24.67 14.95 -3.08
CA GLU A 280 23.52 15.69 -2.59
C GLU A 280 22.24 14.83 -2.62
N THR A 281 21.52 14.83 -1.51
CA THR A 281 20.19 14.18 -1.44
C THR A 281 19.15 15.13 -2.05
N PRO A 282 18.36 14.68 -3.05
CA PRO A 282 17.29 15.51 -3.58
C PRO A 282 16.14 15.63 -2.57
N ASP A 283 15.60 16.83 -2.42
CA ASP A 283 14.38 17.06 -1.70
C ASP A 283 13.16 16.61 -2.53
N LEU A 284 12.10 16.21 -1.86
CA LEU A 284 10.81 15.92 -2.52
C LEU A 284 10.20 17.25 -2.96
N GLY A 285 10.18 17.52 -4.23
CA GLY A 285 9.71 18.78 -4.82
C GLY A 285 8.80 18.59 -6.02
N PRO A 286 8.08 19.66 -6.43
CA PRO A 286 7.12 19.62 -7.53
C PRO A 286 7.79 19.37 -8.88
N VAL A 287 7.21 18.47 -9.66
CA VAL A 287 7.65 18.15 -11.02
C VAL A 287 7.11 19.20 -11.99
N GLY A 288 8.00 19.93 -12.66
CA GLY A 288 7.57 20.96 -13.63
C GLY A 288 6.70 22.09 -13.05
N GLY A 289 6.70 22.25 -11.72
CA GLY A 289 5.84 23.21 -11.02
C GLY A 289 4.48 22.65 -10.59
N ASP A 290 4.15 21.40 -10.93
CA ASP A 290 2.95 20.72 -10.48
C ASP A 290 3.08 20.26 -9.04
N VAL A 291 2.33 20.89 -8.13
CA VAL A 291 2.34 20.61 -6.70
C VAL A 291 1.65 19.28 -6.34
N THR A 292 0.92 18.68 -7.27
CA THR A 292 0.25 17.38 -7.09
C THR A 292 1.14 16.21 -7.52
N HIS A 293 2.22 16.49 -8.27
CA HIS A 293 3.23 15.53 -8.66
C HIS A 293 4.59 15.90 -8.03
N LEU A 294 5.00 15.16 -7.03
CA LEU A 294 6.24 15.39 -6.29
C LEU A 294 7.26 14.30 -6.59
N SER A 295 8.52 14.68 -6.79
CA SER A 295 9.63 13.73 -7.03
C SER A 295 10.91 14.18 -6.34
N ALA A 296 11.64 13.24 -5.75
CA ALA A 296 12.95 13.44 -5.14
C ALA A 296 14.06 13.08 -6.14
N CYS A 297 14.17 13.84 -7.23
CA CYS A 297 15.10 13.55 -8.31
C CYS A 297 15.71 14.83 -8.90
N TRP A 298 17.01 14.78 -9.26
CA TRP A 298 17.72 15.88 -9.92
C TRP A 298 17.60 15.88 -11.46
N LEU A 299 16.92 14.88 -12.04
CA LEU A 299 16.71 14.85 -13.50
C LEU A 299 15.82 16.01 -13.96
N PRO A 300 16.05 16.52 -15.18
CA PRO A 300 15.15 17.51 -15.77
C PRO A 300 13.71 17.01 -15.84
N HIS A 301 12.76 17.91 -15.65
CA HIS A 301 11.32 17.63 -15.74
C HIS A 301 10.84 17.45 -17.18
N ASP A 302 11.66 17.84 -18.17
CA ASP A 302 11.33 17.70 -19.58
C ASP A 302 11.41 16.21 -20.00
N MET A 303 10.29 15.63 -20.38
CA MET A 303 10.18 14.25 -20.84
C MET A 303 10.99 13.99 -22.11
N ALA A 304 11.15 14.98 -23.01
CA ALA A 304 11.95 14.83 -24.20
C ALA A 304 13.44 14.72 -23.86
N ALA A 305 13.93 15.55 -22.94
CA ALA A 305 15.30 15.49 -22.44
C ALA A 305 15.59 14.17 -21.71
N ARG A 306 14.63 13.67 -20.93
CA ARG A 306 14.73 12.38 -20.25
C ARG A 306 14.77 11.22 -21.24
N ASN A 307 13.90 11.20 -22.24
CA ASN A 307 13.86 10.18 -23.27
C ASN A 307 15.14 10.18 -24.12
N ALA A 308 15.69 11.36 -24.44
CA ALA A 308 16.98 11.46 -25.13
C ALA A 308 18.10 10.81 -24.30
N ARG A 309 18.19 11.14 -23.00
CA ARG A 309 19.17 10.55 -22.08
C ARG A 309 18.96 9.05 -21.87
N ARG A 310 17.71 8.61 -21.78
CA ARG A 310 17.38 7.18 -21.69
C ARG A 310 17.86 6.42 -22.92
N LYS A 311 17.60 6.96 -24.11
CA LYS A 311 18.06 6.36 -25.36
C LYS A 311 19.59 6.26 -25.42
N GLU A 312 20.28 7.27 -24.89
CA GLU A 312 21.74 7.27 -24.78
C GLU A 312 22.25 6.17 -23.81
N VAL A 313 21.61 6.02 -22.64
CA VAL A 313 22.07 5.16 -21.54
C VAL A 313 21.57 3.71 -21.69
N ILE A 314 20.31 3.52 -22.07
CA ILE A 314 19.62 2.20 -22.09
C ILE A 314 19.39 1.69 -23.53
N GLY A 315 19.51 2.58 -24.53
CA GLY A 315 19.38 2.22 -25.95
C GLY A 315 17.96 2.27 -26.50
N HIS A 316 16.95 2.61 -25.69
CA HIS A 316 15.57 2.82 -26.15
C HIS A 316 14.88 3.96 -25.40
N ALA A 317 13.98 4.65 -26.10
CA ALA A 317 13.14 5.69 -25.49
C ALA A 317 11.86 5.05 -24.91
N ARG A 318 11.33 5.65 -23.86
CA ARG A 318 9.98 5.30 -23.36
C ARG A 318 8.94 5.87 -24.33
N PRO A 319 7.82 5.15 -24.63
CA PRO A 319 6.73 5.71 -25.39
C PRO A 319 6.20 7.00 -24.73
N MET A 320 5.88 8.01 -25.53
CA MET A 320 5.22 9.21 -25.01
C MET A 320 3.83 8.84 -24.47
N PRO A 321 3.33 9.52 -23.43
CA PRO A 321 2.06 9.21 -22.79
C PRO A 321 0.88 9.10 -23.76
N ALA A 322 0.83 9.94 -24.78
CA ALA A 322 -0.21 9.90 -25.82
C ALA A 322 -0.17 8.63 -26.69
N GLU A 323 1.02 8.12 -26.98
CA GLU A 323 1.21 6.89 -27.76
C GLU A 323 0.88 5.65 -26.91
N ALA A 324 1.21 5.68 -25.62
CA ALA A 324 0.85 4.64 -24.68
C ALA A 324 -0.68 4.56 -24.44
N MET A 325 -1.36 5.72 -24.43
CA MET A 325 -2.82 5.78 -24.35
C MET A 325 -3.49 5.22 -25.60
N ALA A 326 -2.99 5.55 -26.78
CA ALA A 326 -3.54 5.03 -28.04
C ALA A 326 -3.32 3.50 -28.16
N ALA A 327 -2.19 2.98 -27.67
CA ALA A 327 -1.92 1.56 -27.65
C ALA A 327 -2.81 0.80 -26.65
N ALA A 328 -3.13 1.40 -25.49
CA ALA A 328 -4.04 0.82 -24.51
C ALA A 328 -5.51 0.83 -24.97
N GLU A 329 -5.94 1.88 -25.66
CA GLU A 329 -7.29 1.97 -26.25
C GLU A 329 -7.51 0.96 -27.39
N THR A 330 -6.49 0.70 -28.20
CA THR A 330 -6.55 -0.32 -29.26
C THR A 330 -6.53 -1.75 -28.73
N ALA A 331 -5.83 -2.02 -27.63
CA ALA A 331 -5.80 -3.33 -26.99
C ALA A 331 -7.07 -3.66 -26.18
N GLY A 332 -7.81 -2.66 -25.71
CA GLY A 332 -9.06 -2.82 -24.95
C GLY A 332 -10.33 -2.92 -25.82
N GLY A 333 -10.21 -2.76 -27.14
CA GLY A 333 -11.34 -2.79 -28.09
C GLY A 333 -11.64 -4.16 -28.70
N GLU A 334 -10.88 -5.21 -28.39
CA GLU A 334 -11.06 -6.57 -28.95
C GLU A 334 -11.41 -7.63 -27.89
N ALA A 335 -12.07 -7.27 -26.78
CA ALA A 335 -12.55 -8.22 -25.78
C ALA A 335 -14.08 -8.20 -25.66
#